data_279bc8e8ef8b3e4f70d7ea42df43e310
#
_entry.id   279bc8e8ef8b3e4f70d7ea42df43e310
#
_cell.length_a   1.000
_cell.length_b   1.000
_cell.length_c   1.000
_cell.angle_alpha   90.00
_cell.angle_beta   90.00
_cell.angle_gamma   90.00
#
_symmetry.space_group_name_H-M   'P 1'
#
loop_
_entity.id
_entity.type
_entity.pdbx_description
1 polymer ?
#
loop_
_entity_poly.entity_id
_entity_poly.type
_entity_poly.pdbx_seq_one_letter_code
_entity_poly.pdbx_strand_id
1 'polypeptide(L)'
;VDVVEAQDGYETFSSRTRTLYDHEEETVVTEDSQTAEKSITTDPFVIYISGSDTRTLTLTTSRSDVNILAVVNPSTKQVLLINTPRDYYVDTAASAGAKDKLTHCGMYGIDCSMATLGNLYDEHVDYYVQINFNGFKTLVDAVGGITVESEKAFRTSEGGFYINQGTNQLNGTVALSYVRERKSFADGDNSRGRHQMQAIEALIKKISSGTTVLSNYSAIMDSMSGMFTTS
;
A
#
# COMPACT_ATOMS: atom_id res chain seq x y z
N VAL A 1 7.02 15.23 7.40
CA VAL A 1 7.39 14.10 6.53
C VAL A 1 7.07 14.52 5.12
N ASP A 2 8.09 14.56 4.27
CA ASP A 2 7.91 14.86 2.86
C ASP A 2 7.61 13.54 2.12
N VAL A 3 6.50 13.49 1.41
CA VAL A 3 6.10 12.37 0.56
C VAL A 3 6.42 12.75 -0.87
N VAL A 4 7.22 11.94 -1.55
CA VAL A 4 7.64 12.14 -2.93
C VAL A 4 6.97 11.09 -3.81
N GLU A 5 6.29 11.55 -4.87
CA GLU A 5 5.77 10.67 -5.93
C GLU A 5 6.86 10.47 -6.99
N ALA A 6 7.13 9.20 -7.35
CA ALA A 6 7.97 8.92 -8.51
C ALA A 6 7.17 9.23 -9.78
N GLN A 7 7.55 10.29 -10.48
CA GLN A 7 7.12 10.53 -11.86
C GLN A 7 8.09 9.84 -12.80
N ASP A 8 7.56 9.14 -13.80
CA ASP A 8 8.23 8.33 -14.82
C ASP A 8 9.68 8.75 -15.14
N GLY A 9 10.64 8.03 -14.59
CA GLY A 9 12.05 8.19 -14.87
C GLY A 9 12.84 7.04 -14.24
N TYR A 10 13.11 6.01 -15.04
CA TYR A 10 13.92 4.88 -14.62
C TYR A 10 15.35 5.32 -14.40
N GLU A 11 15.80 5.45 -13.17
CA GLU A 11 17.21 5.36 -12.85
C GLU A 11 17.51 3.95 -12.33
N THR A 12 18.46 3.29 -13.00
CA THR A 12 18.90 1.93 -12.71
C THR A 12 19.61 1.85 -11.37
N PHE A 13 19.02 1.15 -10.41
CA PHE A 13 19.70 0.73 -9.20
C PHE A 13 20.50 -0.55 -9.47
N SER A 14 21.73 -0.60 -8.97
CA SER A 14 22.69 -1.68 -9.20
C SER A 14 22.30 -2.96 -8.46
N SER A 15 22.52 -4.06 -9.15
CA SER A 15 22.27 -5.45 -8.81
C SER A 15 22.55 -5.84 -7.35
N ARG A 16 21.53 -6.37 -6.66
CA ARG A 16 21.68 -7.28 -5.53
C ARG A 16 21.01 -8.63 -5.88
N THR A 17 21.62 -9.68 -5.40
CA THR A 17 21.36 -11.09 -5.72
C THR A 17 19.89 -11.47 -5.53
N ARG A 18 19.27 -12.07 -6.56
CA ARG A 18 17.92 -12.66 -6.52
C ARG A 18 17.86 -13.79 -5.52
N THR A 19 16.95 -13.70 -4.57
CA THR A 19 16.57 -14.85 -3.74
C THR A 19 15.39 -15.54 -4.43
N LEU A 20 15.62 -16.69 -5.03
CA LEU A 20 14.57 -17.60 -5.50
C LEU A 20 14.00 -18.31 -4.27
N TYR A 21 12.68 -18.28 -4.11
CA TYR A 21 11.99 -19.14 -3.16
C TYR A 21 11.99 -20.55 -3.74
N ASP A 22 12.91 -21.39 -3.27
CA ASP A 22 12.93 -22.82 -3.57
C ASP A 22 12.23 -23.57 -2.44
N HIS A 23 11.15 -24.25 -2.77
CA HIS A 23 10.47 -25.20 -1.91
C HIS A 23 11.17 -26.55 -2.03
N GLU A 24 12.38 -26.68 -1.50
CA GLU A 24 12.98 -28.01 -1.22
C GLU A 24 13.98 -27.87 -0.05
N GLU A 25 13.68 -28.70 0.98
CA GLU A 25 14.50 -29.23 2.07
C GLU A 25 15.69 -28.39 2.62
N GLU A 26 15.58 -28.14 3.92
CA GLU A 26 16.63 -27.66 4.82
C GLU A 26 17.98 -28.38 4.58
N THR A 27 18.92 -27.70 3.99
CA THR A 27 20.33 -27.90 4.30
C THR A 27 20.83 -26.68 5.05
N VAL A 28 21.02 -26.86 6.35
CA VAL A 28 21.66 -25.89 7.24
C VAL A 28 23.09 -25.66 6.74
N VAL A 29 23.30 -24.56 6.04
CA VAL A 29 24.64 -23.98 5.86
C VAL A 29 24.74 -22.84 6.85
N THR A 30 25.40 -23.11 7.97
CA THR A 30 25.83 -22.10 8.90
C THR A 30 26.96 -21.29 8.26
N GLU A 31 26.61 -20.18 7.61
CA GLU A 31 27.52 -19.06 7.45
C GLU A 31 27.11 -17.98 8.44
N ASP A 32 28.02 -17.77 9.38
CA ASP A 32 27.97 -16.76 10.43
C ASP A 32 28.17 -15.36 9.83
N SER A 33 27.15 -14.85 9.13
CA SER A 33 27.03 -13.46 8.81
C SER A 33 26.04 -12.86 9.80
N GLN A 34 26.56 -12.22 10.84
CA GLN A 34 25.81 -11.30 11.67
C GLN A 34 25.22 -10.20 10.76
N THR A 35 24.03 -10.45 10.25
CA THR A 35 23.19 -9.37 9.71
C THR A 35 22.82 -8.51 10.90
N ALA A 36 23.49 -7.35 11.04
CA ALA A 36 23.10 -6.34 12.01
C ALA A 36 21.59 -6.08 11.84
N GLU A 37 20.82 -6.24 12.93
CA GLU A 37 19.37 -5.99 12.88
C GLU A 37 19.12 -4.57 12.37
N LYS A 38 18.33 -4.45 11.32
CA LYS A 38 17.95 -3.18 10.71
C LYS A 38 17.20 -2.33 11.74
N SER A 39 17.68 -1.14 12.02
CA SER A 39 17.00 -0.23 12.96
C SER A 39 15.92 0.56 12.22
N ILE A 40 14.66 0.35 12.56
CA ILE A 40 13.52 1.11 11.99
C ILE A 40 13.58 2.63 12.28
N THR A 41 14.49 3.07 13.15
CA THR A 41 14.65 4.50 13.48
C THR A 41 15.70 5.19 12.64
N THR A 42 16.62 4.45 12.00
CA THR A 42 17.75 4.99 11.25
C THR A 42 17.89 4.46 9.84
N ASP A 43 17.56 3.18 9.65
CA ASP A 43 17.80 2.50 8.38
C ASP A 43 16.57 2.56 7.47
N PRO A 44 16.74 2.74 6.16
CA PRO A 44 15.63 2.68 5.21
C PRO A 44 14.97 1.30 5.19
N PHE A 45 13.66 1.29 5.06
CA PHE A 45 12.85 0.07 4.95
C PHE A 45 11.68 0.24 3.97
N VAL A 46 11.17 -0.89 3.49
CA VAL A 46 10.07 -0.93 2.51
C VAL A 46 8.84 -1.57 3.14
N ILE A 47 7.71 -0.88 3.05
CA ILE A 47 6.40 -1.37 3.49
C ILE A 47 5.53 -1.64 2.27
N TYR A 48 4.98 -2.85 2.14
CA TYR A 48 3.92 -3.14 1.18
C TYR A 48 2.56 -2.76 1.76
N ILE A 49 1.85 -1.85 1.10
CA ILE A 49 0.49 -1.45 1.45
C ILE A 49 -0.47 -2.13 0.48
N SER A 50 -1.28 -3.04 1.01
CA SER A 50 -2.25 -3.84 0.26
C SER A 50 -3.68 -3.48 0.61
N GLY A 51 -4.49 -3.18 -0.40
CA GLY A 51 -5.94 -3.03 -0.25
C GLY A 51 -6.66 -4.27 -0.75
N SER A 52 -7.37 -4.93 0.15
CA SER A 52 -8.16 -6.14 -0.13
C SER A 52 -9.58 -5.80 -0.57
N ASP A 53 -10.06 -6.42 -1.66
CA ASP A 53 -11.45 -6.26 -2.16
C ASP A 53 -12.46 -7.07 -1.31
N THR A 54 -12.31 -7.08 0.00
CA THR A 54 -13.27 -7.74 0.89
C THR A 54 -14.22 -6.74 1.53
N ARG A 55 -15.52 -7.07 1.48
CA ARG A 55 -16.61 -6.30 2.11
C ARG A 55 -16.99 -6.84 3.47
N THR A 56 -16.40 -7.96 3.88
CA THR A 56 -16.59 -8.57 5.20
C THR A 56 -15.91 -7.74 6.29
N LEU A 57 -16.31 -7.95 7.54
CA LEU A 57 -15.68 -7.31 8.69
C LEU A 57 -14.29 -7.88 8.99
N THR A 58 -13.96 -9.03 8.43
CA THR A 58 -12.68 -9.70 8.61
C THR A 58 -11.93 -9.78 7.30
N LEU A 59 -10.60 -9.67 7.37
CA LEU A 59 -9.72 -9.94 6.23
C LEU A 59 -9.80 -11.42 5.84
N THR A 60 -9.93 -11.66 4.55
CA THR A 60 -9.82 -12.99 3.95
C THR A 60 -8.89 -12.90 2.76
N THR A 61 -8.27 -14.01 2.37
CA THR A 61 -7.51 -14.07 1.11
C THR A 61 -8.40 -13.65 -0.05
N SER A 62 -7.97 -12.62 -0.75
CA SER A 62 -8.70 -12.03 -1.87
C SER A 62 -7.75 -11.32 -2.81
N ARG A 63 -8.28 -10.80 -3.91
CA ARG A 63 -7.49 -9.97 -4.82
C ARG A 63 -6.95 -8.73 -4.10
N SER A 64 -5.69 -8.39 -4.41
CA SER A 64 -5.09 -7.12 -3.99
C SER A 64 -5.42 -6.04 -5.02
N ASP A 65 -6.34 -5.15 -4.67
CA ASP A 65 -6.78 -4.05 -5.54
C ASP A 65 -5.90 -2.81 -5.42
N VAL A 66 -5.15 -2.70 -4.34
CA VAL A 66 -4.15 -1.68 -4.08
C VAL A 66 -2.82 -2.36 -3.84
N ASN A 67 -1.79 -1.95 -4.58
CA ASN A 67 -0.43 -2.46 -4.47
C ASN A 67 0.54 -1.28 -4.45
N ILE A 68 0.83 -0.76 -3.28
CA ILE A 68 1.72 0.39 -3.08
C ILE A 68 2.92 -0.05 -2.24
N LEU A 69 4.13 0.25 -2.71
CA LEU A 69 5.33 0.19 -1.88
C LEU A 69 5.58 1.58 -1.28
N ALA A 70 5.80 1.64 0.02
CA ALA A 70 6.25 2.84 0.71
C ALA A 70 7.71 2.61 1.14
N VAL A 71 8.64 3.27 0.47
CA VAL A 71 10.05 3.27 0.86
C VAL A 71 10.25 4.40 1.87
N VAL A 72 10.55 4.02 3.10
CA VAL A 72 10.67 4.95 4.23
C VAL A 72 12.14 5.15 4.57
N ASN A 73 12.58 6.40 4.60
CA ASN A 73 13.90 6.77 5.10
C ASN A 73 13.73 7.61 6.39
N PRO A 74 13.90 7.00 7.58
CA PRO A 74 13.72 7.69 8.84
C PRO A 74 14.73 8.81 9.07
N SER A 75 15.97 8.63 8.61
CA SER A 75 17.07 9.60 8.79
C SER A 75 16.80 10.90 8.04
N THR A 76 16.26 10.83 6.81
CA THR A 76 15.89 12.00 6.01
C THR A 76 14.43 12.44 6.21
N LYS A 77 13.63 11.63 6.91
CA LYS A 77 12.18 11.81 7.10
C LYS A 77 11.40 11.88 5.78
N GLN A 78 11.83 11.09 4.80
CA GLN A 78 11.21 11.01 3.49
C GLN A 78 10.48 9.68 3.32
N VAL A 79 9.38 9.71 2.57
CA VAL A 79 8.65 8.52 2.13
C VAL A 79 8.43 8.62 0.63
N LEU A 80 8.91 7.62 -0.11
CA LEU A 80 8.60 7.45 -1.53
C LEU A 80 7.45 6.45 -1.66
N LEU A 81 6.40 6.82 -2.37
CA LEU A 81 5.28 5.92 -2.68
C LEU A 81 5.36 5.47 -4.13
N ILE A 82 5.28 4.16 -4.35
CA ILE A 82 5.30 3.53 -5.68
C ILE A 82 4.02 2.74 -5.84
N ASN A 83 3.12 3.16 -6.73
CA ASN A 83 1.90 2.44 -7.04
C ASN A 83 2.11 1.50 -8.23
N THR A 84 1.85 0.22 -8.05
CA THR A 84 1.85 -0.77 -9.13
C THR A 84 0.40 -1.10 -9.50
N PRO A 85 -0.02 -0.85 -10.76
CA PRO A 85 -1.38 -1.15 -11.18
C PRO A 85 -1.74 -2.62 -10.95
N ARG A 86 -2.93 -2.88 -10.41
CA ARG A 86 -3.36 -4.25 -10.07
C ARG A 86 -3.38 -5.22 -11.25
N ASP A 87 -3.60 -4.70 -12.45
CA ASP A 87 -3.65 -5.48 -13.69
C ASP A 87 -2.26 -5.60 -14.37
N TYR A 88 -1.18 -5.13 -13.71
CA TYR A 88 0.17 -5.27 -14.22
C TYR A 88 0.51 -6.76 -14.42
N TYR A 89 0.99 -7.10 -15.63
CA TYR A 89 1.29 -8.48 -16.02
C TYR A 89 2.73 -8.79 -15.68
N VAL A 90 2.93 -9.57 -14.63
CA VAL A 90 4.22 -9.76 -13.96
C VAL A 90 4.50 -11.26 -13.73
N ASP A 91 5.78 -11.63 -13.62
CA ASP A 91 6.16 -12.95 -13.12
C ASP A 91 5.76 -13.06 -11.64
N THR A 92 4.76 -13.91 -11.35
CA THR A 92 4.24 -14.04 -9.99
C THR A 92 5.04 -15.07 -9.19
N ALA A 93 5.26 -14.79 -7.90
CA ALA A 93 5.91 -15.74 -7.00
C ALA A 93 5.10 -17.03 -6.77
N ALA A 94 3.80 -17.03 -7.10
CA ALA A 94 2.93 -18.20 -6.97
C ALA A 94 3.14 -19.25 -8.08
N SER A 95 3.68 -18.84 -9.22
CA SER A 95 3.77 -19.70 -10.39
C SER A 95 5.18 -19.63 -10.97
N ALA A 96 6.01 -20.61 -10.69
CA ALA A 96 7.40 -20.71 -11.13
C ALA A 96 7.63 -20.24 -12.59
N GLY A 97 7.78 -18.92 -12.79
CA GLY A 97 8.05 -18.27 -14.08
C GLY A 97 6.83 -18.05 -15.00
N ALA A 98 5.60 -18.28 -14.55
CA ALA A 98 4.41 -17.91 -15.33
C ALA A 98 3.94 -16.51 -14.96
N LYS A 99 3.63 -15.70 -15.99
CA LYS A 99 3.11 -14.34 -15.78
C LYS A 99 1.62 -14.35 -15.54
N ASP A 100 1.18 -13.51 -14.62
CA ASP A 100 -0.23 -13.25 -14.36
C ASP A 100 -0.40 -11.78 -13.90
N LYS A 101 -1.64 -11.37 -13.70
CA LYS A 101 -1.96 -10.06 -13.12
C LYS A 101 -1.53 -10.01 -11.65
N LEU A 102 -0.87 -8.94 -11.26
CA LEU A 102 -0.42 -8.71 -9.88
C LEU A 102 -1.54 -8.92 -8.85
N THR A 103 -2.77 -8.48 -9.16
CA THR A 103 -3.93 -8.63 -8.26
C THR A 103 -4.20 -10.08 -7.84
N HIS A 104 -3.83 -11.06 -8.66
CA HIS A 104 -4.05 -12.48 -8.37
C HIS A 104 -3.12 -13.01 -7.28
N CYS A 105 -1.96 -12.37 -7.07
CA CYS A 105 -1.05 -12.75 -5.97
C CYS A 105 -1.74 -12.68 -4.60
N GLY A 106 -2.65 -11.72 -4.40
CA GLY A 106 -3.42 -11.61 -3.17
C GLY A 106 -4.26 -12.85 -2.82
N MET A 107 -4.63 -13.67 -3.81
CA MET A 107 -5.35 -14.92 -3.59
C MET A 107 -4.45 -16.04 -3.04
N TYR A 108 -3.12 -15.90 -3.20
CA TYR A 108 -2.11 -16.81 -2.66
C TYR A 108 -1.52 -16.31 -1.34
N GLY A 109 -2.01 -15.17 -0.84
CA GLY A 109 -1.57 -14.57 0.42
C GLY A 109 -0.67 -13.35 0.23
N ILE A 110 -0.40 -12.69 1.36
CA ILE A 110 0.37 -11.44 1.37
C ILE A 110 1.82 -11.67 0.93
N ASP A 111 2.42 -12.79 1.34
CA ASP A 111 3.81 -13.15 1.04
C ASP A 111 4.05 -13.28 -0.46
N CYS A 112 3.08 -13.85 -1.19
CA CYS A 112 3.15 -13.93 -2.65
C CYS A 112 3.21 -12.53 -3.29
N SER A 113 2.39 -11.60 -2.81
CA SER A 113 2.38 -10.22 -3.32
C SER A 113 3.69 -9.48 -2.98
N MET A 114 4.20 -9.65 -1.75
CA MET A 114 5.48 -9.07 -1.32
C MET A 114 6.65 -9.60 -2.15
N ALA A 115 6.74 -10.92 -2.31
CA ALA A 115 7.80 -11.54 -3.11
C ALA A 115 7.72 -11.13 -4.59
N THR A 116 6.50 -11.05 -5.15
CA THR A 116 6.30 -10.62 -6.55
C THR A 116 6.76 -9.18 -6.76
N LEU A 117 6.39 -8.27 -5.86
CA LEU A 117 6.81 -6.86 -5.94
C LEU A 117 8.31 -6.70 -5.64
N GLY A 118 8.83 -7.45 -4.67
CA GLY A 118 10.27 -7.48 -4.39
C GLY A 118 11.09 -7.89 -5.61
N ASN A 119 10.67 -8.96 -6.30
CA ASN A 119 11.30 -9.39 -7.55
C ASN A 119 11.16 -8.37 -8.68
N LEU A 120 10.00 -7.70 -8.78
CA LEU A 120 9.74 -6.70 -9.83
C LEU A 120 10.65 -5.48 -9.70
N TYR A 121 10.88 -5.03 -8.47
CA TYR A 121 11.66 -3.82 -8.18
C TYR A 121 13.11 -4.11 -7.76
N ASP A 122 13.50 -5.40 -7.67
CA ASP A 122 14.80 -5.85 -7.17
C ASP A 122 15.10 -5.31 -5.74
N GLU A 123 14.06 -5.30 -4.89
CA GLU A 123 14.10 -4.75 -3.54
C GLU A 123 13.49 -5.70 -2.52
N HIS A 124 14.04 -5.72 -1.30
CA HIS A 124 13.45 -6.46 -0.20
C HIS A 124 12.29 -5.69 0.40
N VAL A 125 11.13 -6.34 0.52
CA VAL A 125 9.96 -5.78 1.21
C VAL A 125 10.01 -6.21 2.67
N ASP A 126 10.31 -5.25 3.58
CA ASP A 126 10.56 -5.55 4.99
C ASP A 126 9.28 -5.80 5.78
N TYR A 127 8.22 -5.02 5.49
CA TYR A 127 6.96 -5.03 6.25
C TYR A 127 5.76 -4.97 5.31
N TYR A 128 4.58 -5.26 5.87
CA TYR A 128 3.33 -5.04 5.15
C TYR A 128 2.23 -4.45 6.04
N VAL A 129 1.28 -3.79 5.41
CA VAL A 129 -0.02 -3.43 5.94
C VAL A 129 -1.08 -3.85 4.94
N GLN A 130 -1.98 -4.74 5.33
CA GLN A 130 -3.13 -5.12 4.52
C GLN A 130 -4.41 -4.65 5.18
N ILE A 131 -5.27 -3.95 4.43
CA ILE A 131 -6.50 -3.37 4.93
C ILE A 131 -7.67 -3.66 3.99
N ASN A 132 -8.86 -3.93 4.54
CA ASN A 132 -10.07 -4.04 3.75
C ASN A 132 -10.84 -2.71 3.68
N PHE A 133 -11.94 -2.66 2.93
CA PHE A 133 -12.75 -1.46 2.75
C PHE A 133 -13.31 -0.89 4.05
N ASN A 134 -13.73 -1.73 4.98
CA ASN A 134 -14.25 -1.28 6.27
C ASN A 134 -13.14 -0.72 7.15
N GLY A 135 -11.98 -1.40 7.20
CA GLY A 135 -10.81 -0.91 7.91
C GLY A 135 -10.33 0.44 7.37
N PHE A 136 -10.29 0.61 6.04
CA PHE A 136 -9.92 1.90 5.44
C PHE A 136 -10.89 3.02 5.86
N LYS A 137 -12.21 2.79 5.81
CA LYS A 137 -13.19 3.79 6.28
C LYS A 137 -12.98 4.13 7.75
N THR A 138 -12.85 3.09 8.59
CA THR A 138 -12.65 3.27 10.03
C THR A 138 -11.38 4.05 10.33
N LEU A 139 -10.26 3.73 9.64
CA LEU A 139 -9.00 4.46 9.80
C LEU A 139 -9.13 5.94 9.44
N VAL A 140 -9.73 6.23 8.28
CA VAL A 140 -9.95 7.62 7.84
C VAL A 140 -10.81 8.40 8.85
N ASP A 141 -11.89 7.80 9.35
CA ASP A 141 -12.77 8.42 10.34
C ASP A 141 -12.05 8.63 11.68
N ALA A 142 -11.25 7.65 12.11
CA ALA A 142 -10.50 7.70 13.37
C ALA A 142 -9.43 8.81 13.40
N VAL A 143 -8.83 9.14 12.25
CA VAL A 143 -7.90 10.28 12.13
C VAL A 143 -8.61 11.63 11.91
N GLY A 144 -9.94 11.63 11.90
CA GLY A 144 -10.77 12.85 11.71
C GLY A 144 -10.90 13.26 10.24
N GLY A 145 -10.85 12.29 9.31
CA GLY A 145 -10.92 12.52 7.87
C GLY A 145 -9.59 12.89 7.23
N ILE A 146 -9.56 12.84 5.90
CA ILE A 146 -8.39 13.20 5.08
C ILE A 146 -8.70 14.35 4.14
N THR A 147 -7.67 15.10 3.78
CA THR A 147 -7.75 16.19 2.80
C THR A 147 -7.03 15.76 1.52
N VAL A 148 -7.72 15.84 0.39
CA VAL A 148 -7.19 15.50 -0.94
C VAL A 148 -7.39 16.65 -1.92
N GLU A 149 -6.55 16.71 -2.95
CA GLU A 149 -6.67 17.66 -4.05
C GLU A 149 -7.19 16.96 -5.30
N SER A 150 -8.35 17.37 -5.79
CA SER A 150 -8.93 16.82 -7.02
C SER A 150 -8.64 17.73 -8.23
N GLU A 151 -8.13 17.13 -9.32
CA GLU A 151 -7.82 17.84 -10.56
C GLU A 151 -9.05 18.40 -11.27
N LYS A 152 -10.23 17.81 -11.03
CA LYS A 152 -11.52 18.28 -11.56
C LYS A 152 -12.68 17.94 -10.64
N ALA A 153 -13.83 18.58 -10.87
CA ALA A 153 -15.07 18.21 -10.21
C ALA A 153 -15.70 16.99 -10.86
N PHE A 154 -16.22 16.05 -10.05
CA PHE A 154 -16.94 14.87 -10.53
C PHE A 154 -17.88 14.29 -9.45
N ARG A 155 -18.72 13.34 -9.86
CA ARG A 155 -19.48 12.51 -8.93
C ARG A 155 -18.91 11.10 -8.92
N THR A 156 -18.73 10.54 -7.72
CA THR A 156 -18.26 9.16 -7.57
C THR A 156 -19.31 8.18 -8.11
N SER A 157 -18.86 7.15 -8.83
CA SER A 157 -19.74 6.09 -9.36
C SER A 157 -20.41 5.29 -8.26
N GLU A 158 -19.73 5.12 -7.11
CA GLU A 158 -20.29 4.53 -5.91
C GLU A 158 -20.68 5.62 -4.92
N GLY A 159 -21.91 5.56 -4.43
CA GLY A 159 -22.46 6.52 -3.47
C GLY A 159 -22.87 7.89 -4.05
N GLY A 160 -22.47 8.22 -5.28
CA GLY A 160 -22.86 9.46 -5.96
C GLY A 160 -22.36 10.75 -5.28
N PHE A 161 -21.32 10.67 -4.47
CA PHE A 161 -20.75 11.81 -3.74
C PHE A 161 -20.14 12.82 -4.73
N TYR A 162 -20.36 14.09 -4.47
CA TYR A 162 -19.77 15.16 -5.27
C TYR A 162 -18.40 15.55 -4.72
N ILE A 163 -17.40 15.50 -5.59
CA ILE A 163 -16.04 15.95 -5.33
C ILE A 163 -15.83 17.24 -6.10
N ASN A 164 -15.39 18.29 -5.43
CA ASN A 164 -15.07 19.58 -6.07
C ASN A 164 -13.68 19.49 -6.74
N GLN A 165 -13.46 20.33 -7.73
CA GLN A 165 -12.10 20.63 -8.16
C GLN A 165 -11.35 21.34 -7.03
N GLY A 166 -10.07 21.00 -6.80
CA GLY A 166 -9.25 21.52 -5.70
C GLY A 166 -9.46 20.72 -4.42
N THR A 167 -9.33 21.41 -3.29
CA THR A 167 -9.29 20.82 -1.95
C THR A 167 -10.64 20.23 -1.51
N ASN A 168 -10.62 18.98 -1.04
CA ASN A 168 -11.78 18.29 -0.48
C ASN A 168 -11.43 17.65 0.86
N GLN A 169 -12.32 17.81 1.84
CA GLN A 169 -12.27 17.09 3.12
C GLN A 169 -13.18 15.86 3.03
N LEU A 170 -12.62 14.68 3.21
CA LEU A 170 -13.31 13.41 3.03
C LEU A 170 -13.37 12.65 4.36
N ASN A 171 -14.58 12.20 4.74
CA ASN A 171 -14.74 11.17 5.75
C ASN A 171 -14.49 9.78 5.14
N GLY A 172 -14.47 8.72 5.96
CA GLY A 172 -14.14 7.38 5.51
C GLY A 172 -15.01 6.85 4.37
N THR A 173 -16.31 7.14 4.39
CA THR A 173 -17.23 6.68 3.33
C THR A 173 -16.97 7.39 2.00
N VAL A 174 -16.78 8.69 2.01
CA VAL A 174 -16.49 9.48 0.80
C VAL A 174 -15.08 9.16 0.29
N ALA A 175 -14.12 9.03 1.21
CA ALA A 175 -12.74 8.64 0.86
C ALA A 175 -12.68 7.27 0.17
N LEU A 176 -13.43 6.27 0.67
CA LEU A 176 -13.49 4.97 0.02
C LEU A 176 -14.06 5.08 -1.40
N SER A 177 -15.11 5.87 -1.60
CA SER A 177 -15.70 6.09 -2.92
C SER A 177 -14.72 6.82 -3.87
N TYR A 178 -13.95 7.76 -3.33
CA TYR A 178 -12.92 8.52 -4.06
C TYR A 178 -11.79 7.61 -4.56
N VAL A 179 -11.19 6.79 -3.69
CA VAL A 179 -10.07 5.90 -4.05
C VAL A 179 -10.49 4.72 -4.94
N ARG A 180 -11.79 4.49 -5.12
CA ARG A 180 -12.35 3.46 -6.01
C ARG A 180 -12.85 4.02 -7.33
N GLU A 181 -12.88 5.35 -7.51
CA GLU A 181 -13.41 5.97 -8.71
C GLU A 181 -12.53 5.72 -9.94
N ARG A 182 -13.17 5.32 -11.03
CA ARG A 182 -12.54 5.08 -12.35
C ARG A 182 -13.33 5.69 -13.49
N LYS A 183 -14.68 5.62 -13.43
CA LYS A 183 -15.56 5.91 -14.56
C LYS A 183 -15.61 7.38 -14.92
N SER A 184 -15.31 8.26 -13.96
CA SER A 184 -15.29 9.70 -14.18
C SER A 184 -14.04 10.19 -14.92
N PHE A 185 -13.06 9.30 -15.17
CA PHE A 185 -11.77 9.63 -15.76
C PHE A 185 -11.49 8.81 -17.00
N ALA A 186 -10.90 9.44 -18.03
CA ALA A 186 -10.61 8.79 -19.31
C ALA A 186 -9.54 7.67 -19.17
N ASP A 187 -8.57 7.87 -18.28
CA ASP A 187 -7.47 6.92 -17.98
C ASP A 187 -7.82 5.93 -16.85
N GLY A 188 -9.08 5.94 -16.41
CA GLY A 188 -9.71 4.94 -15.53
C GLY A 188 -8.86 4.43 -14.36
N ASP A 189 -8.09 3.39 -14.62
CA ASP A 189 -7.30 2.71 -13.58
C ASP A 189 -6.12 3.54 -13.09
N ASN A 190 -5.48 4.31 -13.95
CA ASN A 190 -4.38 5.20 -13.56
C ASN A 190 -4.88 6.33 -12.65
N SER A 191 -6.05 6.91 -12.94
CA SER A 191 -6.67 7.89 -12.02
C SER A 191 -6.98 7.27 -10.68
N ARG A 192 -7.47 6.03 -10.64
CA ARG A 192 -7.69 5.32 -9.37
C ARG A 192 -6.39 5.17 -8.59
N GLY A 193 -5.30 4.79 -9.25
CA GLY A 193 -3.98 4.70 -8.62
C GLY A 193 -3.55 6.04 -8.01
N ARG A 194 -3.69 7.15 -8.74
CA ARG A 194 -3.40 8.51 -8.20
C ARG A 194 -4.26 8.85 -6.98
N HIS A 195 -5.55 8.55 -7.01
CA HIS A 195 -6.44 8.79 -5.86
C HIS A 195 -6.04 7.95 -4.64
N GLN A 196 -5.60 6.70 -4.85
CA GLN A 196 -5.07 5.85 -3.79
C GLN A 196 -3.79 6.42 -3.19
N MET A 197 -2.86 6.89 -4.02
CA MET A 197 -1.62 7.55 -3.59
C MET A 197 -1.92 8.79 -2.76
N GLN A 198 -2.80 9.69 -3.25
CA GLN A 198 -3.21 10.89 -2.52
C GLN A 198 -3.83 10.57 -1.16
N ALA A 199 -4.66 9.53 -1.08
CA ALA A 199 -5.26 9.13 0.19
C ALA A 199 -4.22 8.60 1.19
N ILE A 200 -3.26 7.80 0.74
CA ILE A 200 -2.15 7.32 1.58
C ILE A 200 -1.28 8.49 2.03
N GLU A 201 -0.91 9.39 1.13
CA GLU A 201 -0.15 10.59 1.46
C GLU A 201 -0.87 11.45 2.52
N ALA A 202 -2.18 11.69 2.33
CA ALA A 202 -2.99 12.43 3.29
C ALA A 202 -3.07 11.75 4.66
N LEU A 203 -3.18 10.42 4.69
CA LEU A 203 -3.12 9.62 5.94
C LEU A 203 -1.76 9.76 6.62
N ILE A 204 -0.65 9.59 5.89
CA ILE A 204 0.70 9.74 6.44
C ILE A 204 0.87 11.14 7.04
N LYS A 205 0.50 12.19 6.31
CA LYS A 205 0.57 13.57 6.81
C LYS A 205 -0.28 13.77 8.06
N LYS A 206 -1.47 13.21 8.10
CA LYS A 206 -2.39 13.33 9.24
C LYS A 206 -1.84 12.62 10.48
N ILE A 207 -1.32 11.40 10.31
CA ILE A 207 -0.73 10.60 11.40
C ILE A 207 0.54 11.26 11.92
N SER A 208 1.42 11.72 11.03
CA SER A 208 2.70 12.32 11.40
C SER A 208 2.57 13.73 12.04
N SER A 209 1.49 14.45 11.76
CA SER A 209 1.26 15.81 12.30
C SER A 209 0.44 15.84 13.59
N GLY A 210 -0.19 14.72 13.98
CA GLY A 210 -1.21 14.70 15.04
C GLY A 210 -0.76 13.98 16.31
N THR A 211 -0.62 14.73 17.42
CA THR A 211 -0.46 14.12 18.75
C THR A 211 -1.70 13.31 19.17
N THR A 212 -2.89 13.68 18.67
CA THR A 212 -4.17 13.02 18.98
C THR A 212 -4.22 11.58 18.43
N VAL A 213 -3.62 11.31 17.27
CA VAL A 213 -3.57 9.95 16.70
C VAL A 213 -2.68 9.06 17.55
N LEU A 214 -1.53 9.58 17.98
CA LEU A 214 -0.61 8.83 18.85
C LEU A 214 -1.21 8.54 20.23
N SER A 215 -1.95 9.49 20.82
CA SER A 215 -2.61 9.31 22.11
C SER A 215 -3.79 8.33 22.07
N ASN A 216 -4.41 8.15 20.91
CA ASN A 216 -5.57 7.26 20.72
C ASN A 216 -5.23 5.99 19.92
N TYR A 217 -3.93 5.71 19.71
CA TYR A 217 -3.48 4.60 18.85
C TYR A 217 -4.12 3.26 19.21
N SER A 218 -4.13 2.90 20.49
CA SER A 218 -4.75 1.63 20.96
C SER A 218 -6.23 1.55 20.59
N ALA A 219 -7.00 2.61 20.85
CA ALA A 219 -8.42 2.63 20.53
C ALA A 219 -8.69 2.54 19.01
N ILE A 220 -7.82 3.14 18.19
CA ILE A 220 -7.89 3.04 16.74
C ILE A 220 -7.63 1.60 16.31
N MET A 221 -6.56 0.97 16.81
CA MET A 221 -6.23 -0.42 16.50
C MET A 221 -7.33 -1.39 16.93
N ASP A 222 -7.91 -1.21 18.13
CA ASP A 222 -9.01 -2.02 18.62
C ASP A 222 -10.25 -1.91 17.73
N SER A 223 -10.58 -0.69 17.27
CA SER A 223 -11.72 -0.46 16.37
C SER A 223 -11.55 -1.08 14.98
N MET A 224 -10.32 -1.34 14.57
CA MET A 224 -9.95 -1.94 13.29
C MET A 224 -9.68 -3.46 13.39
N SER A 225 -9.88 -4.05 14.56
CA SER A 225 -9.60 -5.48 14.80
C SER A 225 -10.25 -6.38 13.75
N GLY A 226 -9.47 -7.26 13.14
CA GLY A 226 -9.86 -8.15 12.04
C GLY A 226 -10.00 -7.49 10.67
N MET A 227 -9.94 -6.16 10.56
CA MET A 227 -10.09 -5.42 9.30
C MET A 227 -8.75 -5.07 8.66
N PHE A 228 -7.66 -5.21 9.39
CA PHE A 228 -6.30 -5.06 8.90
C PHE A 228 -5.36 -6.11 9.50
N THR A 229 -4.22 -6.30 8.86
CA THR A 229 -3.10 -7.09 9.39
C THR A 229 -1.78 -6.44 8.99
N THR A 230 -0.77 -6.64 9.81
CA THR A 230 0.58 -6.11 9.61
C THR A 230 1.60 -7.12 10.12
N SER A 231 2.82 -7.04 9.62
CA SER A 231 3.98 -7.77 10.15
C SER A 231 4.46 -7.19 11.46
#